data_1a58ef54fc08212e0b46c45dd3ea9620
#
_entry.id   1a58ef54fc08212e0b46c45dd3ea9620
#
_cell.length_a   1.000
_cell.length_b   1.000
_cell.length_c   1.000
_cell.angle_alpha   90.00
_cell.angle_beta   90.00
_cell.angle_gamma   90.00
#
_symmetry.space_group_name_H-M   'P 1'
#
loop_
_entity.id
_entity.type
_entity.pdbx_description
1 polymer ?
#
loop_
_entity_poly.entity_id
_entity_poly.type
_entity_poly.pdbx_seq_one_letter_code
_entity_poly.pdbx_strand_id
1 'polypeptide(L)'
;MKNTFGNNVSVTLFGESHGASIGAVVDGLPAGITVDEAFIASQLTLRRPVGKISTPRAENDAFTIVSGCFNGKTTGTPLCILIPNENTQSKDYSATYGKARPGHADFTAFSKYNGCEDYRGGGHFSGRVTAGLVAAGAVAIDLLKKKNIFIGTHILNCGGVSDVEFKDYENEIKAISTKAFSVIDASAGESMVEKIQAAAAEGDSVGGVLQTAVVGLPVGVGEPWFDSLESVLSHGLFSIPGIKGVEFGIGFGCAQLMGSEMNDEYYYDNGTVKTATNNNGGINGGISNGMPVVFNCAVKPTPSISKEQNTIDFVNGENTVLATKGRHDPCIVHRARVVVDSITALVVCDMLSQKYGTDWLGEK
;
A
#
# COMPACT_ATOMS: atom_id res chain seq x y z
N MET A 1 1.93 -21.48 4.38
CA MET A 1 1.42 -20.10 4.40
C MET A 1 2.60 -19.16 4.28
N LYS A 2 2.51 -18.12 3.47
CA LYS A 2 3.65 -17.23 3.19
C LYS A 2 3.29 -15.82 3.65
N ASN A 3 3.92 -15.36 4.73
CA ASN A 3 3.80 -14.00 5.27
C ASN A 3 5.11 -13.20 5.08
N THR A 4 6.01 -13.75 4.27
CA THR A 4 7.28 -13.14 3.90
C THR A 4 7.29 -12.86 2.40
N PHE A 5 7.70 -11.66 2.01
CA PHE A 5 7.82 -11.19 0.63
C PHE A 5 9.21 -10.60 0.41
N GLY A 6 9.75 -10.74 -0.80
CA GLY A 6 11.08 -10.29 -1.21
C GLY A 6 12.11 -11.44 -1.26
N ASN A 7 13.22 -11.18 -1.92
CA ASN A 7 14.32 -12.12 -2.13
C ASN A 7 15.55 -11.69 -1.33
N ASN A 8 16.26 -10.63 -1.77
CA ASN A 8 17.46 -10.10 -1.10
C ASN A 8 17.09 -9.17 0.06
N VAL A 9 16.11 -8.31 -0.16
CA VAL A 9 15.46 -7.52 0.90
C VAL A 9 14.06 -8.06 1.09
N SER A 10 13.80 -8.68 2.23
CA SER A 10 12.52 -9.32 2.50
C SER A 10 11.82 -8.72 3.71
N VAL A 11 10.50 -8.74 3.69
CA VAL A 11 9.65 -8.31 4.80
C VAL A 11 8.73 -9.43 5.24
N THR A 12 8.70 -9.71 6.54
CA THR A 12 7.74 -10.62 7.16
C THR A 12 6.77 -9.81 8.00
N LEU A 13 5.46 -9.95 7.73
CA LEU A 13 4.40 -9.33 8.53
C LEU A 13 3.86 -10.34 9.54
N PHE A 14 3.60 -9.89 10.77
CA PHE A 14 3.04 -10.71 11.84
C PHE A 14 2.03 -9.96 12.70
N GLY A 15 1.25 -10.75 13.46
CA GLY A 15 0.24 -10.27 14.40
C GLY A 15 -1.17 -10.21 13.83
N GLU A 16 -2.13 -10.02 14.71
CA GLU A 16 -3.56 -9.93 14.47
C GLU A 16 -4.12 -8.62 15.04
N SER A 17 -5.21 -8.13 14.46
CA SER A 17 -5.84 -6.85 14.83
C SER A 17 -6.18 -6.73 16.32
N HIS A 18 -6.52 -7.85 16.97
CA HIS A 18 -6.90 -7.93 18.39
C HIS A 18 -5.93 -8.81 19.20
N GLY A 19 -4.79 -9.20 18.62
CA GLY A 19 -3.66 -9.76 19.34
C GLY A 19 -2.93 -8.71 20.18
N ALA A 20 -1.89 -9.10 20.89
CA ALA A 20 -1.10 -8.19 21.74
C ALA A 20 -0.40 -7.08 20.93
N SER A 21 0.09 -7.42 19.74
CA SER A 21 0.83 -6.53 18.87
C SER A 21 0.79 -7.02 17.43
N ILE A 22 1.15 -6.10 16.53
CA ILE A 22 1.46 -6.37 15.12
C ILE A 22 2.88 -5.89 14.85
N GLY A 23 3.47 -6.24 13.72
CA GLY A 23 4.77 -5.71 13.35
C GLY A 23 5.29 -6.24 12.04
N ALA A 24 6.54 -5.91 11.80
CA ALA A 24 7.29 -6.37 10.64
C ALA A 24 8.72 -6.74 11.02
N VAL A 25 9.26 -7.73 10.31
CA VAL A 25 10.69 -8.03 10.31
C VAL A 25 11.20 -7.77 8.90
N VAL A 26 12.21 -6.93 8.77
CA VAL A 26 12.90 -6.68 7.49
C VAL A 26 14.27 -7.34 7.56
N ASP A 27 14.56 -8.20 6.61
CA ASP A 27 15.85 -8.86 6.48
C ASP A 27 16.54 -8.44 5.17
N GLY A 28 17.88 -8.54 5.13
CA GLY A 28 18.67 -8.19 3.95
C GLY A 28 19.01 -6.69 3.83
N LEU A 29 18.76 -5.87 4.84
CA LEU A 29 19.28 -4.49 4.87
C LEU A 29 20.77 -4.49 5.21
N PRO A 30 21.63 -3.71 4.49
CA PRO A 30 23.04 -3.59 4.86
C PRO A 30 23.22 -2.93 6.23
N ALA A 31 24.34 -3.20 6.89
CA ALA A 31 24.72 -2.53 8.12
C ALA A 31 25.04 -1.04 7.87
N GLY A 32 24.74 -0.19 8.85
CA GLY A 32 25.13 1.24 8.84
C GLY A 32 24.11 2.19 8.25
N ILE A 33 22.93 1.71 7.79
CA ILE A 33 21.84 2.60 7.34
C ILE A 33 21.28 3.33 8.55
N THR A 34 21.16 4.64 8.48
CA THR A 34 20.50 5.45 9.50
C THR A 34 19.00 5.13 9.55
N VAL A 35 18.49 4.78 10.73
CA VAL A 35 17.07 4.52 10.97
C VAL A 35 16.46 5.78 11.58
N ASP A 36 15.72 6.55 10.77
CA ASP A 36 15.03 7.76 11.22
C ASP A 36 13.66 7.40 11.81
N GLU A 37 13.61 7.26 13.14
CA GLU A 37 12.37 6.96 13.87
C GLU A 37 11.32 8.09 13.73
N ALA A 38 11.75 9.35 13.60
CA ALA A 38 10.82 10.46 13.39
C ALA A 38 10.17 10.36 12.00
N PHE A 39 10.91 9.96 10.98
CA PHE A 39 10.37 9.71 9.66
C PHE A 39 9.39 8.52 9.67
N ILE A 40 9.73 7.41 10.34
CA ILE A 40 8.82 6.27 10.51
C ILE A 40 7.50 6.73 11.17
N ALA A 41 7.57 7.50 12.26
CA ALA A 41 6.39 8.03 12.94
C ALA A 41 5.55 8.94 12.04
N SER A 42 6.19 9.76 11.19
CA SER A 42 5.51 10.61 10.21
C SER A 42 4.72 9.79 9.18
N GLN A 43 5.30 8.71 8.65
CA GLN A 43 4.62 7.82 7.69
C GLN A 43 3.46 7.06 8.34
N LEU A 44 3.62 6.59 9.56
CA LEU A 44 2.53 5.99 10.34
C LEU A 44 1.38 6.98 10.58
N THR A 45 1.69 8.27 10.75
CA THR A 45 0.68 9.33 10.91
C THR A 45 -0.18 9.50 9.65
N LEU A 46 0.39 9.35 8.44
CA LEU A 46 -0.36 9.42 7.18
C LEU A 46 -1.39 8.30 7.01
N ARG A 47 -1.23 7.20 7.74
CA ARG A 47 -2.19 6.08 7.77
C ARG A 47 -3.37 6.33 8.72
N ARG A 48 -3.28 7.32 9.60
CA ARG A 48 -4.30 7.60 10.62
C ARG A 48 -5.61 8.08 9.99
N PRO A 49 -6.74 7.89 10.71
CA PRO A 49 -8.02 8.46 10.30
C PRO A 49 -7.97 9.98 10.15
N VAL A 50 -8.70 10.51 9.16
CA VAL A 50 -8.77 11.94 8.86
C VAL A 50 -10.21 12.44 8.99
N GLY A 51 -10.49 13.23 10.01
CA GLY A 51 -11.74 13.95 10.18
C GLY A 51 -13.00 13.12 9.97
N LYS A 52 -13.98 13.69 9.24
CA LYS A 52 -15.29 13.05 9.00
C LYS A 52 -15.30 12.01 7.87
N ILE A 53 -14.18 11.83 7.15
CA ILE A 53 -14.07 10.88 6.04
C ILE A 53 -13.49 9.53 6.45
N SER A 54 -13.22 9.37 7.74
CA SER A 54 -12.64 8.14 8.31
C SER A 54 -13.36 7.73 9.60
N THR A 55 -13.07 6.50 10.04
CA THR A 55 -13.50 6.01 11.35
C THR A 55 -13.03 6.91 12.48
N PRO A 56 -13.81 7.11 13.55
CA PRO A 56 -13.36 7.81 14.75
C PRO A 56 -12.35 7.02 15.60
N ARG A 57 -12.05 5.77 15.22
CA ARG A 57 -11.05 4.95 15.91
C ARG A 57 -9.65 5.45 15.58
N ALA A 58 -8.96 6.07 16.53
CA ALA A 58 -7.57 6.46 16.42
C ALA A 58 -6.69 5.52 17.26
N GLU A 59 -5.54 5.15 16.71
CA GLU A 59 -4.44 4.47 17.41
C GLU A 59 -3.18 5.31 17.24
N ASN A 60 -2.36 5.38 18.28
CA ASN A 60 -1.14 6.20 18.24
C ASN A 60 -0.07 5.59 17.34
N ASP A 61 -0.15 4.27 17.07
CA ASP A 61 0.84 3.51 16.31
C ASP A 61 2.27 3.71 16.86
N ALA A 62 2.39 3.87 18.20
CA ALA A 62 3.69 3.87 18.84
C ALA A 62 4.39 2.55 18.53
N PHE A 63 5.66 2.63 18.18
CA PHE A 63 6.43 1.45 17.81
C PHE A 63 7.73 1.34 18.61
N THR A 64 8.29 0.15 18.65
CA THR A 64 9.59 -0.13 19.24
C THR A 64 10.41 -0.98 18.24
N ILE A 65 11.65 -0.60 18.05
CA ILE A 65 12.62 -1.43 17.30
C ILE A 65 13.28 -2.37 18.30
N VAL A 66 12.99 -3.65 18.19
CA VAL A 66 13.44 -4.67 19.17
C VAL A 66 14.68 -5.45 18.72
N SER A 67 15.07 -5.33 17.45
CA SER A 67 16.23 -5.98 16.86
C SER A 67 16.71 -5.23 15.62
N GLY A 68 17.97 -5.45 15.22
CA GLY A 68 18.52 -4.99 13.96
C GLY A 68 18.94 -3.51 13.92
N CYS A 69 18.86 -2.79 15.04
CA CYS A 69 19.28 -1.38 15.15
C CYS A 69 20.15 -1.17 16.39
N PHE A 70 21.28 -0.48 16.24
CA PHE A 70 22.14 -0.05 17.33
C PHE A 70 22.67 1.34 17.06
N ASN A 71 22.57 2.24 18.06
CA ASN A 71 22.93 3.65 17.96
C ASN A 71 22.29 4.35 16.73
N GLY A 72 21.02 4.06 16.45
CA GLY A 72 20.27 4.65 15.34
C GLY A 72 20.67 4.15 13.95
N LYS A 73 21.43 3.04 13.85
CA LYS A 73 21.86 2.46 12.58
C LYS A 73 21.55 0.97 12.51
N THR A 74 21.26 0.48 11.31
CA THR A 74 21.08 -0.96 11.06
C THR A 74 22.36 -1.72 11.37
N THR A 75 22.23 -2.93 11.90
CA THR A 75 23.36 -3.82 12.25
C THR A 75 23.65 -4.86 11.17
N GLY A 76 22.80 -4.95 10.11
CA GLY A 76 22.87 -6.03 9.13
C GLY A 76 22.19 -7.33 9.60
N THR A 77 21.65 -7.37 10.82
CA THR A 77 20.77 -8.44 11.31
C THR A 77 19.29 -8.04 11.11
N PRO A 78 18.32 -8.96 11.21
CA PRO A 78 16.92 -8.64 10.96
C PRO A 78 16.42 -7.45 11.79
N LEU A 79 15.88 -6.42 11.09
CA LEU A 79 15.26 -5.25 11.70
C LEU A 79 13.83 -5.61 12.08
N CYS A 80 13.55 -5.70 13.38
CA CYS A 80 12.23 -6.04 13.89
C CYS A 80 11.55 -4.81 14.53
N ILE A 81 10.39 -4.44 13.99
CA ILE A 81 9.56 -3.32 14.45
C ILE A 81 8.27 -3.87 15.04
N LEU A 82 7.99 -3.54 16.30
CA LEU A 82 6.81 -3.98 17.04
C LEU A 82 5.89 -2.80 17.32
N ILE A 83 4.58 -2.97 17.07
CA ILE A 83 3.53 -1.97 17.31
C ILE A 83 2.46 -2.60 18.20
N PRO A 84 2.31 -2.17 19.47
CA PRO A 84 1.25 -2.66 20.36
C PRO A 84 -0.15 -2.33 19.85
N ASN A 85 -1.11 -3.20 20.16
CA ASN A 85 -2.53 -2.94 19.94
C ASN A 85 -3.14 -2.40 21.25
N GLU A 86 -3.38 -1.09 21.31
CA GLU A 86 -3.84 -0.42 22.54
C GLU A 86 -5.37 -0.31 22.64
N ASN A 87 -6.07 -0.25 21.51
CA ASN A 87 -7.50 0.06 21.45
C ASN A 87 -8.33 -1.11 20.88
N THR A 88 -8.28 -2.26 21.56
CA THR A 88 -9.00 -3.47 21.18
C THR A 88 -10.34 -3.59 21.93
N GLN A 89 -11.47 -3.69 21.20
CA GLN A 89 -12.80 -3.93 21.75
C GLN A 89 -13.33 -5.28 21.27
N SER A 90 -12.84 -6.35 21.87
CA SER A 90 -13.12 -7.72 21.44
C SER A 90 -14.59 -8.15 21.62
N LYS A 91 -15.34 -7.50 22.52
CA LYS A 91 -16.75 -7.84 22.79
C LYS A 91 -17.67 -7.60 21.59
N ASP A 92 -17.33 -6.68 20.71
CA ASP A 92 -18.17 -6.29 19.57
C ASP A 92 -18.25 -7.38 18.48
N TYR A 93 -17.31 -8.34 18.48
CA TYR A 93 -17.21 -9.36 17.44
C TYR A 93 -17.81 -10.70 17.81
N SER A 94 -18.02 -11.00 19.10
CA SER A 94 -18.59 -12.28 19.54
C SER A 94 -20.06 -12.47 19.10
N ALA A 95 -20.82 -11.38 19.02
CA ALA A 95 -22.24 -11.42 18.63
C ALA A 95 -22.45 -11.66 17.11
N THR A 96 -21.42 -11.45 16.28
CA THR A 96 -21.48 -11.62 14.83
C THR A 96 -20.60 -12.77 14.34
N TYR A 97 -20.00 -13.55 15.24
CA TYR A 97 -19.24 -14.74 14.88
C TYR A 97 -20.11 -15.72 14.08
N GLY A 98 -19.56 -16.25 13.02
CA GLY A 98 -20.27 -17.14 12.10
C GLY A 98 -20.94 -16.41 10.93
N LYS A 99 -21.24 -15.12 11.03
CA LYS A 99 -21.86 -14.34 9.96
C LYS A 99 -20.79 -13.69 9.08
N ALA A 100 -20.73 -14.12 7.82
CA ALA A 100 -19.76 -13.60 6.87
C ALA A 100 -20.11 -12.17 6.44
N ARG A 101 -19.23 -11.20 6.66
CA ARG A 101 -19.38 -9.87 6.05
C ARG A 101 -19.18 -9.99 4.53
N PRO A 102 -20.15 -9.58 3.70
CA PRO A 102 -19.99 -9.61 2.24
C PRO A 102 -18.74 -8.86 1.81
N GLY A 103 -17.92 -9.48 0.95
CA GLY A 103 -16.68 -8.88 0.47
C GLY A 103 -15.51 -8.83 1.46
N HIS A 104 -15.68 -9.32 2.70
CA HIS A 104 -14.59 -9.50 3.68
C HIS A 104 -14.03 -10.93 3.65
N ALA A 105 -12.96 -11.17 4.39
CA ALA A 105 -12.28 -12.47 4.44
C ALA A 105 -12.89 -13.46 5.44
N ASP A 106 -13.96 -13.15 6.16
CA ASP A 106 -14.46 -13.93 7.29
C ASP A 106 -14.67 -15.42 6.94
N PHE A 107 -15.45 -15.70 5.90
CA PHE A 107 -15.72 -17.09 5.47
C PHE A 107 -14.47 -17.77 4.87
N THR A 108 -13.72 -17.06 4.04
CA THR A 108 -12.52 -17.61 3.39
C THR A 108 -11.40 -17.88 4.39
N ALA A 109 -11.25 -17.05 5.41
CA ALA A 109 -10.33 -17.27 6.52
C ALA A 109 -10.73 -18.47 7.36
N PHE A 110 -11.99 -18.55 7.78
CA PHE A 110 -12.54 -19.71 8.50
C PHE A 110 -12.25 -21.02 7.75
N SER A 111 -12.58 -21.07 6.45
CA SER A 111 -12.35 -22.25 5.62
C SER A 111 -10.86 -22.59 5.49
N LYS A 112 -10.00 -21.59 5.26
CA LYS A 112 -8.56 -21.79 5.04
C LYS A 112 -7.85 -22.26 6.30
N TYR A 113 -8.23 -21.75 7.46
CA TYR A 113 -7.56 -22.01 8.74
C TYR A 113 -8.32 -22.99 9.64
N ASN A 114 -9.36 -23.68 9.09
CA ASN A 114 -10.17 -24.68 9.78
C ASN A 114 -10.80 -24.13 11.08
N GLY A 115 -11.23 -22.86 11.07
CA GLY A 115 -11.83 -22.20 12.22
C GLY A 115 -10.86 -21.87 13.37
N CYS A 116 -9.55 -21.91 13.12
CA CYS A 116 -8.52 -21.58 14.11
C CYS A 116 -7.96 -20.17 13.99
N GLU A 117 -8.50 -19.35 13.07
CA GLU A 117 -8.08 -17.95 12.92
C GLU A 117 -8.59 -17.08 14.07
N ASP A 118 -7.86 -15.99 14.38
CA ASP A 118 -8.41 -14.94 15.22
C ASP A 118 -9.38 -14.07 14.40
N TYR A 119 -10.68 -14.33 14.52
CA TYR A 119 -11.72 -13.61 13.78
C TYR A 119 -11.95 -12.17 14.26
N ARG A 120 -11.45 -11.81 15.46
CA ARG A 120 -11.70 -10.50 16.07
C ARG A 120 -11.10 -9.38 15.24
N GLY A 121 -11.94 -8.41 14.83
CA GLY A 121 -11.52 -7.27 13.99
C GLY A 121 -10.93 -7.64 12.63
N GLY A 122 -11.19 -8.87 12.15
CA GLY A 122 -10.62 -9.42 10.92
C GLY A 122 -9.22 -10.02 11.07
N GLY A 123 -8.71 -10.12 12.31
CA GLY A 123 -7.46 -10.81 12.64
C GLY A 123 -6.26 -10.36 11.82
N HIS A 124 -5.59 -11.31 11.19
CA HIS A 124 -4.46 -11.05 10.29
C HIS A 124 -4.87 -10.44 8.93
N PHE A 125 -6.16 -10.51 8.55
CA PHE A 125 -6.71 -9.89 7.33
C PHE A 125 -7.12 -8.43 7.53
N SER A 126 -6.96 -7.91 8.73
CA SER A 126 -7.30 -6.52 9.06
C SER A 126 -6.33 -5.53 8.42
N GLY A 127 -6.86 -4.40 7.95
CA GLY A 127 -6.03 -3.25 7.56
C GLY A 127 -5.11 -2.73 8.67
N ARG A 128 -5.34 -3.13 9.94
CA ARG A 128 -4.46 -2.82 11.08
C ARG A 128 -3.03 -3.31 10.85
N VAL A 129 -2.85 -4.50 10.30
CA VAL A 129 -1.53 -5.13 10.08
C VAL A 129 -0.67 -4.31 9.12
N THR A 130 -1.28 -3.49 8.25
CA THR A 130 -0.53 -2.60 7.34
C THR A 130 0.32 -1.55 8.07
N ALA A 131 0.11 -1.29 9.37
CA ALA A 131 0.99 -0.40 10.12
C ALA A 131 2.42 -0.98 10.23
N GLY A 132 2.56 -2.29 10.40
CA GLY A 132 3.88 -2.94 10.34
C GLY A 132 4.55 -2.76 8.97
N LEU A 133 3.77 -2.91 7.89
CA LEU A 133 4.27 -2.70 6.53
C LEU A 133 4.71 -1.24 6.30
N VAL A 134 3.94 -0.26 6.80
CA VAL A 134 4.29 1.17 6.67
C VAL A 134 5.54 1.50 7.48
N ALA A 135 5.69 0.95 8.67
CA ALA A 135 6.91 1.17 9.48
C ALA A 135 8.17 0.61 8.79
N ALA A 136 8.08 -0.60 8.22
CA ALA A 136 9.15 -1.21 7.43
C ALA A 136 9.44 -0.42 6.14
N GLY A 137 8.38 -0.07 5.40
CA GLY A 137 8.48 0.69 4.16
C GLY A 137 9.04 2.09 4.34
N ALA A 138 8.82 2.73 5.49
CA ALA A 138 9.40 4.04 5.81
C ALA A 138 10.94 3.99 5.81
N VAL A 139 11.54 2.92 6.34
CA VAL A 139 13.00 2.72 6.28
C VAL A 139 13.47 2.61 4.84
N ALA A 140 12.74 1.87 4.00
CA ALA A 140 13.06 1.71 2.57
C ALA A 140 12.89 3.04 1.80
N ILE A 141 11.83 3.81 2.07
CA ILE A 141 11.60 5.13 1.45
C ILE A 141 12.74 6.09 1.78
N ASP A 142 13.14 6.18 3.05
CA ASP A 142 14.25 7.06 3.47
C ASP A 142 15.57 6.66 2.81
N LEU A 143 15.84 5.36 2.74
CA LEU A 143 17.01 4.81 2.06
C LEU A 143 17.01 5.19 0.57
N LEU A 144 15.91 5.01 -0.14
CA LEU A 144 15.78 5.33 -1.57
C LEU A 144 15.94 6.83 -1.84
N LYS A 145 15.41 7.70 -0.96
CA LYS A 145 15.61 9.16 -1.06
C LYS A 145 17.10 9.54 -1.06
N LYS A 146 17.93 8.89 -0.25
CA LYS A 146 19.38 9.10 -0.20
C LYS A 146 20.09 8.64 -1.50
N LYS A 147 19.42 7.82 -2.31
CA LYS A 147 19.85 7.38 -3.64
C LYS A 147 19.20 8.20 -4.77
N ASN A 148 18.53 9.32 -4.45
CA ASN A 148 17.76 10.14 -5.38
C ASN A 148 16.64 9.38 -6.10
N ILE A 149 16.05 8.39 -5.44
CA ILE A 149 14.87 7.67 -5.91
C ILE A 149 13.69 8.09 -5.03
N PHE A 150 12.66 8.66 -5.67
CA PHE A 150 11.49 9.22 -4.99
C PHE A 150 10.24 8.46 -5.39
N ILE A 151 9.39 8.19 -4.41
CA ILE A 151 8.11 7.50 -4.57
C ILE A 151 7.02 8.41 -4.05
N GLY A 152 5.93 8.52 -4.78
CA GLY A 152 4.75 9.24 -4.33
C GLY A 152 3.48 8.74 -4.98
N THR A 153 2.44 8.66 -4.16
CA THR A 153 1.12 8.22 -4.56
C THR A 153 0.10 9.31 -4.27
N HIS A 154 -0.80 9.58 -5.21
CA HIS A 154 -1.97 10.43 -4.99
C HIS A 154 -3.27 9.67 -5.30
N ILE A 155 -4.40 10.29 -4.93
CA ILE A 155 -5.72 9.76 -5.20
C ILE A 155 -6.15 10.25 -6.58
N LEU A 156 -6.03 9.39 -7.60
CA LEU A 156 -6.43 9.71 -8.97
C LEU A 156 -7.95 9.71 -9.15
N ASN A 157 -8.66 8.86 -8.41
CA ASN A 157 -10.12 8.82 -8.44
C ASN A 157 -10.64 8.38 -7.07
N CYS A 158 -11.76 8.96 -6.63
CA CYS A 158 -12.49 8.50 -5.45
C CYS A 158 -13.99 8.77 -5.61
N GLY A 159 -14.80 7.72 -5.42
CA GLY A 159 -16.26 7.82 -5.53
C GLY A 159 -16.76 8.33 -6.89
N GLY A 160 -16.00 8.10 -7.97
CA GLY A 160 -16.32 8.54 -9.32
C GLY A 160 -15.87 9.97 -9.66
N VAL A 161 -15.23 10.68 -8.73
CA VAL A 161 -14.57 11.98 -8.99
C VAL A 161 -13.11 11.74 -9.30
N SER A 162 -12.60 12.33 -10.39
CA SER A 162 -11.20 12.18 -10.82
C SER A 162 -10.38 13.43 -10.50
N ASP A 163 -9.15 13.22 -10.10
CA ASP A 163 -8.05 14.18 -10.07
C ASP A 163 -7.33 14.19 -11.44
N VAL A 164 -6.32 15.02 -11.58
CA VAL A 164 -5.41 15.02 -12.73
C VAL A 164 -4.28 14.01 -12.51
N GLU A 165 -3.74 13.46 -13.59
CA GLU A 165 -2.57 12.60 -13.57
C GLU A 165 -1.29 13.40 -13.30
N PHE A 166 -0.23 12.73 -12.82
CA PHE A 166 1.10 13.33 -12.67
C PHE A 166 1.60 13.92 -14.00
N LYS A 167 2.19 15.14 -13.90
CA LYS A 167 2.86 15.83 -15.01
C LYS A 167 4.26 16.26 -14.62
N ASP A 168 4.41 16.94 -13.51
CA ASP A 168 5.69 17.34 -12.91
C ASP A 168 5.98 16.43 -11.70
N TYR A 169 6.41 15.22 -12.03
CA TYR A 169 6.56 14.14 -11.05
C TYR A 169 7.31 14.57 -9.78
N GLU A 170 8.48 15.22 -9.91
CA GLU A 170 9.32 15.54 -8.75
C GLU A 170 8.65 16.56 -7.82
N ASN A 171 8.12 17.65 -8.40
CA ASN A 171 7.47 18.71 -7.62
C ASN A 171 6.14 18.25 -7.04
N GLU A 172 5.35 17.48 -7.81
CA GLU A 172 4.07 16.96 -7.36
C GLU A 172 4.23 15.91 -6.26
N ILE A 173 5.16 14.96 -6.40
CA ILE A 173 5.51 13.98 -5.35
C ILE A 173 5.90 14.71 -4.05
N LYS A 174 6.75 15.73 -4.14
CA LYS A 174 7.15 16.53 -2.98
C LYS A 174 5.97 17.25 -2.34
N ALA A 175 5.08 17.83 -3.15
CA ALA A 175 3.92 18.58 -2.67
C ALA A 175 2.87 17.70 -1.97
N ILE A 176 2.72 16.43 -2.40
CA ILE A 176 1.74 15.50 -1.84
C ILE A 176 2.29 14.66 -0.68
N SER A 177 3.60 14.56 -0.51
CA SER A 177 4.28 13.60 0.40
C SER A 177 3.82 13.65 1.84
N THR A 178 3.43 14.84 2.33
CA THR A 178 3.00 15.07 3.72
C THR A 178 1.49 15.22 3.87
N LYS A 179 0.72 15.20 2.77
CA LYS A 179 -0.73 15.38 2.81
C LYS A 179 -1.42 14.08 3.25
N ALA A 180 -2.32 14.15 4.21
CA ALA A 180 -3.13 13.01 4.62
C ALA A 180 -4.18 12.64 3.55
N PHE A 181 -4.74 13.63 2.83
CA PHE A 181 -5.58 13.44 1.65
C PHE A 181 -4.82 13.98 0.44
N SER A 182 -4.17 13.08 -0.28
CA SER A 182 -3.18 13.38 -1.31
C SER A 182 -3.85 13.49 -2.67
N VAL A 183 -4.08 14.72 -3.12
CA VAL A 183 -4.55 15.06 -4.47
C VAL A 183 -3.64 16.14 -5.07
N ILE A 184 -3.57 16.21 -6.39
CA ILE A 184 -2.86 17.25 -7.14
C ILE A 184 -3.76 18.49 -7.23
N ASP A 185 -4.99 18.32 -7.73
CA ASP A 185 -6.00 19.39 -7.79
C ASP A 185 -6.83 19.44 -6.49
N ALA A 186 -6.73 20.55 -5.78
CA ALA A 186 -7.46 20.75 -4.53
C ALA A 186 -8.99 20.75 -4.72
N SER A 187 -9.51 21.23 -5.85
CA SER A 187 -10.96 21.26 -6.12
C SER A 187 -11.52 19.85 -6.35
N ALA A 188 -10.76 18.99 -7.01
CA ALA A 188 -11.10 17.56 -7.13
C ALA A 188 -11.13 16.91 -5.75
N GLY A 189 -10.15 17.24 -4.89
CA GLY A 189 -10.09 16.73 -3.52
C GLY A 189 -11.31 17.12 -2.68
N GLU A 190 -11.79 18.36 -2.76
CA GLU A 190 -13.00 18.81 -2.09
C GLU A 190 -14.23 18.02 -2.55
N SER A 191 -14.40 17.86 -3.86
CA SER A 191 -15.49 17.07 -4.44
C SER A 191 -15.44 15.59 -4.06
N MET A 192 -14.24 14.99 -3.95
CA MET A 192 -14.07 13.63 -3.46
C MET A 192 -14.51 13.51 -1.99
N VAL A 193 -14.14 14.47 -1.14
CA VAL A 193 -14.53 14.50 0.28
C VAL A 193 -16.05 14.57 0.41
N GLU A 194 -16.74 15.39 -0.40
CA GLU A 194 -18.20 15.45 -0.42
C GLU A 194 -18.83 14.10 -0.78
N LYS A 195 -18.29 13.39 -1.78
CA LYS A 195 -18.75 12.04 -2.15
C LYS A 195 -18.58 11.03 -1.03
N ILE A 196 -17.44 11.05 -0.33
CA ILE A 196 -17.19 10.17 0.83
C ILE A 196 -18.20 10.47 1.93
N GLN A 197 -18.46 11.75 2.23
CA GLN A 197 -19.40 12.14 3.28
C GLN A 197 -20.85 11.78 2.93
N ALA A 198 -21.25 11.90 1.66
CA ALA A 198 -22.56 11.47 1.19
C ALA A 198 -22.74 9.95 1.36
N ALA A 199 -21.75 9.14 0.96
CA ALA A 199 -21.80 7.70 1.16
C ALA A 199 -21.87 7.33 2.66
N ALA A 200 -21.09 8.01 3.51
CA ALA A 200 -21.12 7.82 4.95
C ALA A 200 -22.50 8.12 5.55
N ALA A 201 -23.18 9.18 5.09
CA ALA A 201 -24.51 9.54 5.55
C ALA A 201 -25.56 8.47 5.17
N GLU A 202 -25.35 7.75 4.08
CA GLU A 202 -26.19 6.63 3.65
C GLU A 202 -25.82 5.29 4.31
N GLY A 203 -24.80 5.26 5.18
CA GLY A 203 -24.29 4.03 5.78
C GLY A 203 -23.54 3.12 4.79
N ASP A 204 -22.99 3.70 3.73
CA ASP A 204 -22.27 3.04 2.64
C ASP A 204 -20.79 3.45 2.59
N SER A 205 -20.07 2.99 1.57
CA SER A 205 -18.65 3.28 1.36
C SER A 205 -18.33 3.49 -0.12
N VAL A 206 -17.22 4.16 -0.40
CA VAL A 206 -16.69 4.35 -1.75
C VAL A 206 -15.26 3.83 -1.86
N GLY A 207 -14.91 3.37 -3.04
CA GLY A 207 -13.55 3.03 -3.45
C GLY A 207 -12.92 4.12 -4.30
N GLY A 208 -11.79 3.81 -4.90
CA GLY A 208 -11.11 4.73 -5.81
C GLY A 208 -9.88 4.12 -6.46
N VAL A 209 -9.11 4.97 -7.12
CA VAL A 209 -7.86 4.61 -7.80
C VAL A 209 -6.76 5.48 -7.24
N LEU A 210 -5.65 4.85 -6.91
CA LEU A 210 -4.39 5.49 -6.52
C LEU A 210 -3.45 5.45 -7.72
N GLN A 211 -2.82 6.58 -8.06
CA GLN A 211 -1.72 6.63 -9.01
C GLN A 211 -0.41 6.83 -8.28
N THR A 212 0.59 6.01 -8.61
CA THR A 212 1.92 6.03 -8.01
C THR A 212 2.96 6.30 -9.07
N ALA A 213 3.95 7.12 -8.74
CA ALA A 213 5.13 7.31 -9.55
C ALA A 213 6.41 7.01 -8.75
N VAL A 214 7.38 6.33 -9.40
CA VAL A 214 8.74 6.13 -8.92
C VAL A 214 9.68 6.87 -9.86
N VAL A 215 10.39 7.87 -9.36
CA VAL A 215 11.30 8.72 -10.12
C VAL A 215 12.74 8.44 -9.70
N GLY A 216 13.66 8.51 -10.65
CA GLY A 216 15.10 8.31 -10.41
C GLY A 216 15.53 6.83 -10.38
N LEU A 217 14.63 5.90 -10.72
CA LEU A 217 15.02 4.49 -10.83
C LEU A 217 15.98 4.31 -12.03
N PRO A 218 17.18 3.73 -11.82
CA PRO A 218 18.14 3.50 -12.89
C PRO A 218 17.59 2.59 -13.98
N VAL A 219 18.08 2.76 -15.22
CA VAL A 219 17.80 1.81 -16.32
C VAL A 219 18.31 0.42 -15.99
N GLY A 220 17.52 -0.60 -16.34
CA GLY A 220 17.94 -1.98 -16.24
C GLY A 220 17.67 -2.62 -14.88
N VAL A 221 16.72 -2.12 -14.09
CA VAL A 221 16.22 -2.75 -12.87
C VAL A 221 15.00 -3.58 -13.22
N GLY A 222 14.97 -4.82 -12.79
CA GLY A 222 13.95 -5.80 -13.17
C GLY A 222 14.52 -6.93 -14.01
N GLU A 223 13.72 -7.95 -14.21
CA GLU A 223 14.09 -9.16 -14.95
C GLU A 223 13.04 -9.44 -16.05
N PRO A 224 13.38 -10.17 -17.09
CA PRO A 224 12.39 -10.69 -18.03
C PRO A 224 11.56 -11.80 -17.38
N TRP A 225 10.36 -12.03 -17.92
CA TRP A 225 9.44 -13.10 -17.53
C TRP A 225 8.84 -12.93 -16.13
N PHE A 226 9.11 -13.88 -15.21
CA PHE A 226 8.36 -14.04 -13.95
C PHE A 226 8.69 -13.00 -12.89
N ASP A 227 9.92 -12.51 -12.86
CA ASP A 227 10.39 -11.50 -11.89
C ASP A 227 10.50 -10.11 -12.56
N SER A 228 9.64 -9.85 -13.56
CA SER A 228 9.53 -8.53 -14.15
C SER A 228 9.14 -7.49 -13.10
N LEU A 229 9.56 -6.24 -13.30
CA LEU A 229 9.25 -5.16 -12.38
C LEU A 229 7.74 -5.04 -12.15
N GLU A 230 6.93 -5.20 -13.21
CA GLU A 230 5.47 -5.21 -13.08
C GLU A 230 4.96 -6.41 -12.26
N SER A 231 5.54 -7.60 -12.47
CA SER A 231 5.12 -8.82 -11.75
C SER A 231 5.40 -8.70 -10.25
N VAL A 232 6.61 -8.26 -9.89
CA VAL A 232 7.00 -8.15 -8.48
C VAL A 232 6.24 -7.02 -7.77
N LEU A 233 6.08 -5.85 -8.44
CA LEU A 233 5.24 -4.76 -7.94
C LEU A 233 3.81 -5.23 -7.74
N SER A 234 3.19 -5.87 -8.74
CA SER A 234 1.82 -6.38 -8.64
C SER A 234 1.66 -7.39 -7.51
N HIS A 235 2.62 -8.32 -7.34
CA HIS A 235 2.60 -9.29 -6.24
C HIS A 235 2.58 -8.58 -4.88
N GLY A 236 3.46 -7.58 -4.68
CA GLY A 236 3.48 -6.77 -3.46
C GLY A 236 2.17 -5.98 -3.27
N LEU A 237 1.70 -5.30 -4.30
CA LEU A 237 0.50 -4.45 -4.26
C LEU A 237 -0.79 -5.24 -3.95
N PHE A 238 -0.97 -6.42 -4.55
CA PHE A 238 -2.13 -7.28 -4.25
C PHE A 238 -2.11 -7.87 -2.84
N SER A 239 -0.99 -7.79 -2.10
CA SER A 239 -0.95 -8.13 -0.67
C SER A 239 -1.68 -7.10 0.21
N ILE A 240 -1.86 -5.87 -0.26
CA ILE A 240 -2.55 -4.80 0.47
C ILE A 240 -4.05 -5.10 0.50
N PRO A 241 -4.67 -5.17 1.70
CA PRO A 241 -6.10 -5.39 1.80
C PRO A 241 -6.91 -4.33 1.04
N GLY A 242 -7.80 -4.77 0.16
CA GLY A 242 -8.67 -3.90 -0.63
C GLY A 242 -8.19 -3.60 -2.04
N ILE A 243 -6.95 -3.88 -2.42
CA ILE A 243 -6.49 -3.77 -3.81
C ILE A 243 -7.17 -4.84 -4.65
N LYS A 244 -7.72 -4.43 -5.81
CA LYS A 244 -8.47 -5.30 -6.74
C LYS A 244 -8.01 -5.19 -8.19
N GLY A 245 -7.16 -4.24 -8.51
CA GLY A 245 -6.57 -4.07 -9.82
C GLY A 245 -5.26 -3.30 -9.75
N VAL A 246 -4.36 -3.61 -10.66
CA VAL A 246 -3.09 -2.90 -10.88
C VAL A 246 -2.90 -2.79 -12.39
N GLU A 247 -2.50 -1.62 -12.88
CA GLU A 247 -2.13 -1.39 -14.26
C GLU A 247 -0.92 -0.46 -14.34
N PHE A 248 -0.11 -0.61 -15.39
CA PHE A 248 1.11 0.16 -15.60
C PHE A 248 0.99 1.06 -16.82
N GLY A 249 1.54 2.29 -16.71
CA GLY A 249 1.39 3.30 -17.75
C GLY A 249 -0.08 3.59 -18.04
N ILE A 250 -0.46 3.53 -19.31
CA ILE A 250 -1.88 3.71 -19.71
C ILE A 250 -2.75 2.46 -19.47
N GLY A 251 -2.16 1.38 -18.97
CA GLY A 251 -2.87 0.19 -18.53
C GLY A 251 -3.79 -0.41 -19.60
N PHE A 252 -5.03 -0.71 -19.23
CA PHE A 252 -6.02 -1.26 -20.17
C PHE A 252 -6.36 -0.33 -21.34
N GLY A 253 -6.04 0.97 -21.26
CA GLY A 253 -6.20 1.91 -22.36
C GLY A 253 -5.40 1.53 -23.60
N CYS A 254 -4.27 0.81 -23.46
CA CYS A 254 -3.44 0.37 -24.57
C CYS A 254 -4.20 -0.49 -25.60
N ALA A 255 -5.22 -1.21 -25.14
CA ALA A 255 -6.03 -2.07 -26.03
C ALA A 255 -6.88 -1.30 -27.05
N GLN A 256 -7.00 0.02 -26.90
CA GLN A 256 -7.74 0.91 -27.80
C GLN A 256 -6.83 1.62 -28.81
N LEU A 257 -5.50 1.48 -28.69
CA LEU A 257 -4.51 2.21 -29.48
C LEU A 257 -3.88 1.34 -30.56
N MET A 258 -3.46 1.99 -31.63
CA MET A 258 -2.53 1.39 -32.60
C MET A 258 -1.09 1.40 -32.04
N GLY A 259 -0.23 0.51 -32.53
CA GLY A 259 1.17 0.45 -32.11
C GLY A 259 1.92 1.77 -32.24
N SER A 260 1.63 2.55 -33.30
CA SER A 260 2.23 3.89 -33.51
C SER A 260 1.79 4.94 -32.49
N GLU A 261 0.62 4.74 -31.85
CA GLU A 261 0.08 5.62 -30.80
C GLU A 261 0.55 5.18 -29.42
N MET A 262 0.76 3.87 -29.24
CA MET A 262 1.18 3.26 -27.98
C MET A 262 2.70 3.37 -27.75
N ASN A 263 3.51 3.29 -28.81
CA ASN A 263 4.95 3.20 -28.70
C ASN A 263 5.58 4.49 -28.15
N ASP A 264 6.39 4.35 -27.12
CA ASP A 264 7.18 5.44 -26.54
C ASP A 264 8.46 5.61 -27.38
N GLU A 265 8.53 6.64 -28.25
CA GLU A 265 9.66 6.90 -29.12
C GLU A 265 10.88 7.37 -28.32
N TYR A 266 12.03 6.70 -28.55
CA TYR A 266 13.29 7.02 -27.86
C TYR A 266 14.00 8.22 -28.51
N TYR A 267 14.62 9.08 -27.68
CA TYR A 267 15.49 10.13 -28.12
C TYR A 267 16.62 10.38 -27.12
N TYR A 268 17.68 11.07 -27.57
CA TYR A 268 18.76 11.54 -26.70
C TYR A 268 18.49 12.96 -26.21
N ASP A 269 18.51 13.16 -24.90
CA ASP A 269 18.47 14.46 -24.24
C ASP A 269 19.79 14.66 -23.47
N ASN A 270 20.70 15.51 -23.99
CA ASN A 270 22.00 15.77 -23.38
C ASN A 270 22.79 14.50 -23.00
N GLY A 271 22.79 13.49 -23.87
CA GLY A 271 23.45 12.21 -23.66
C GLY A 271 22.70 11.19 -22.82
N THR A 272 21.52 11.54 -22.29
CA THR A 272 20.63 10.63 -21.58
C THR A 272 19.54 10.14 -22.53
N VAL A 273 19.26 8.85 -22.50
CA VAL A 273 18.15 8.27 -23.25
C VAL A 273 16.84 8.57 -22.53
N LYS A 274 15.87 9.10 -23.25
CA LYS A 274 14.50 9.36 -22.78
C LYS A 274 13.47 8.87 -23.79
N THR A 275 12.20 8.87 -23.41
CA THR A 275 11.08 8.63 -24.32
C THR A 275 10.20 9.87 -24.43
N ALA A 276 9.59 10.08 -25.60
CA ALA A 276 8.71 11.22 -25.88
C ALA A 276 7.39 11.15 -25.11
N THR A 277 6.92 9.93 -24.88
CA THR A 277 5.75 9.60 -24.08
C THR A 277 6.15 8.57 -23.01
N ASN A 278 5.24 8.21 -22.11
CA ASN A 278 5.49 7.19 -21.09
C ASN A 278 4.30 6.23 -20.96
N ASN A 279 3.78 5.81 -22.11
CA ASN A 279 2.61 4.91 -22.20
C ASN A 279 2.87 3.54 -21.56
N ASN A 280 4.13 3.06 -21.62
CA ASN A 280 4.57 1.82 -20.98
C ASN A 280 4.85 1.98 -19.48
N GLY A 281 4.67 3.18 -18.91
CA GLY A 281 4.88 3.42 -17.49
C GLY A 281 6.31 3.18 -17.00
N GLY A 282 7.32 3.50 -17.83
CA GLY A 282 8.74 3.40 -17.47
C GLY A 282 9.34 2.00 -17.52
N ILE A 283 8.61 1.02 -18.08
CA ILE A 283 9.01 -0.40 -18.08
C ILE A 283 8.90 -0.98 -19.50
N ASN A 284 9.97 -1.58 -19.99
CA ASN A 284 9.99 -2.29 -21.25
C ASN A 284 10.61 -3.68 -21.07
N GLY A 285 9.88 -4.73 -21.46
CA GLY A 285 10.34 -6.11 -21.31
C GLY A 285 10.55 -6.55 -19.84
N GLY A 286 9.83 -5.94 -18.89
CA GLY A 286 9.96 -6.23 -17.46
C GLY A 286 11.03 -5.42 -16.73
N ILE A 287 11.70 -4.49 -17.43
CA ILE A 287 12.91 -3.82 -16.99
C ILE A 287 12.70 -2.31 -17.08
N SER A 288 13.15 -1.56 -16.06
CA SER A 288 13.07 -0.09 -16.05
C SER A 288 13.88 0.54 -17.20
N ASN A 289 13.29 1.54 -17.86
CA ASN A 289 13.91 2.23 -19.01
C ASN A 289 14.49 3.61 -18.66
N GLY A 290 14.45 4.02 -17.36
CA GLY A 290 14.93 5.30 -16.87
C GLY A 290 13.90 6.42 -16.84
N MET A 291 12.72 6.21 -17.46
CA MET A 291 11.57 7.09 -17.27
C MET A 291 10.91 6.81 -15.90
N PRO A 292 10.05 7.72 -15.40
CA PRO A 292 9.28 7.44 -14.20
C PRO A 292 8.49 6.13 -14.33
N VAL A 293 8.60 5.25 -13.33
CA VAL A 293 7.71 4.07 -13.27
C VAL A 293 6.36 4.52 -12.73
N VAL A 294 5.32 4.41 -13.56
CA VAL A 294 3.96 4.87 -13.24
C VAL A 294 2.99 3.71 -13.28
N PHE A 295 2.17 3.58 -12.23
CA PHE A 295 1.13 2.56 -12.16
C PHE A 295 -0.08 3.03 -11.35
N ASN A 296 -1.23 2.41 -11.61
CA ASN A 296 -2.49 2.67 -10.92
C ASN A 296 -2.92 1.44 -10.11
N CYS A 297 -3.53 1.69 -8.94
CA CYS A 297 -4.11 0.66 -8.08
C CYS A 297 -5.58 0.93 -7.81
N ALA A 298 -6.45 -0.01 -8.15
CA ALA A 298 -7.86 0.05 -7.79
C ALA A 298 -8.09 -0.44 -6.35
N VAL A 299 -8.65 0.42 -5.52
CA VAL A 299 -9.02 0.14 -4.13
C VAL A 299 -10.53 -0.01 -4.06
N LYS A 300 -11.01 -1.19 -3.66
CA LYS A 300 -12.45 -1.44 -3.53
C LYS A 300 -13.06 -0.64 -2.36
N PRO A 301 -14.38 -0.38 -2.37
CA PRO A 301 -15.09 0.15 -1.22
C PRO A 301 -14.89 -0.73 0.03
N THR A 302 -14.95 -0.12 1.21
CA THR A 302 -14.89 -0.84 2.48
C THR A 302 -16.07 -1.81 2.59
N PRO A 303 -15.85 -3.11 2.82
CA PRO A 303 -16.94 -4.10 2.83
C PRO A 303 -17.82 -4.02 4.07
N SER A 304 -17.32 -3.45 5.17
CA SER A 304 -18.08 -3.26 6.39
C SER A 304 -18.93 -1.99 6.29
N ILE A 305 -20.21 -2.14 5.95
CA ILE A 305 -21.17 -1.04 5.80
C ILE A 305 -22.36 -1.22 6.72
N SER A 306 -23.08 -0.13 7.01
CA SER A 306 -24.27 -0.16 7.88
C SER A 306 -25.54 -0.54 7.14
N LYS A 307 -25.53 -0.56 5.80
CA LYS A 307 -26.64 -1.09 5.00
C LYS A 307 -26.81 -2.57 5.22
N GLU A 308 -28.06 -3.00 5.27
CA GLU A 308 -28.43 -4.41 5.39
C GLU A 308 -28.05 -5.17 4.11
N GLN A 309 -27.36 -6.31 4.28
CA GLN A 309 -26.88 -7.14 3.18
C GLN A 309 -27.23 -8.61 3.43
N ASN A 310 -27.65 -9.32 2.38
CA ASN A 310 -27.80 -10.77 2.42
C ASN A 310 -26.43 -11.44 2.58
N THR A 311 -26.37 -12.45 3.45
CA THR A 311 -25.16 -13.20 3.75
C THR A 311 -25.49 -14.60 4.26
N ILE A 312 -24.47 -15.29 4.77
CA ILE A 312 -24.60 -16.61 5.39
C ILE A 312 -24.12 -16.59 6.84
N ASP A 313 -24.70 -17.46 7.64
CA ASP A 313 -24.10 -17.94 8.88
C ASP A 313 -23.41 -19.27 8.57
N PHE A 314 -22.07 -19.25 8.48
CA PHE A 314 -21.29 -20.42 8.06
C PHE A 314 -21.05 -21.42 9.19
N VAL A 315 -21.39 -21.06 10.44
CA VAL A 315 -21.38 -21.98 11.59
C VAL A 315 -22.66 -22.79 11.62
N ASN A 316 -23.82 -22.14 11.43
CA ASN A 316 -25.12 -22.78 11.45
C ASN A 316 -25.58 -23.32 10.09
N GLY A 317 -24.88 -22.95 8.99
CA GLY A 317 -25.17 -23.43 7.64
C GLY A 317 -26.46 -22.84 7.05
N GLU A 318 -26.81 -21.60 7.35
CA GLU A 318 -28.04 -20.94 6.94
C GLU A 318 -27.82 -19.58 6.27
N ASN A 319 -28.81 -19.17 5.44
CA ASN A 319 -28.84 -17.81 4.90
C ASN A 319 -29.31 -16.84 5.98
N THR A 320 -28.72 -15.67 6.04
CA THR A 320 -29.03 -14.63 7.02
C THR A 320 -28.85 -13.25 6.43
N VAL A 321 -29.07 -12.24 7.25
CA VAL A 321 -28.89 -10.83 6.91
C VAL A 321 -27.94 -10.21 7.92
N LEU A 322 -27.08 -9.32 7.46
CA LEU A 322 -26.11 -8.60 8.27
C LEU A 322 -26.11 -7.11 7.93
N ALA A 323 -26.29 -6.27 8.92
CA ALA A 323 -25.91 -4.87 8.91
C ALA A 323 -24.75 -4.70 9.89
N THR A 324 -23.60 -4.29 9.40
CA THR A 324 -22.43 -4.18 10.27
C THR A 324 -22.57 -2.95 11.16
N LYS A 325 -22.72 -3.16 12.46
CA LYS A 325 -22.77 -2.08 13.45
C LYS A 325 -21.35 -1.74 13.88
N GLY A 326 -21.02 -0.45 13.97
CA GLY A 326 -19.70 -0.04 14.48
C GLY A 326 -19.09 1.14 13.73
N ARG A 327 -17.81 1.38 14.01
CA ARG A 327 -17.03 2.48 13.45
C ARG A 327 -16.29 2.04 12.20
N HIS A 328 -16.89 2.25 11.03
CA HIS A 328 -16.33 1.85 9.75
C HIS A 328 -15.78 3.06 8.99
N ASP A 329 -14.74 2.82 8.20
CA ASP A 329 -14.22 3.81 7.25
C ASP A 329 -15.16 3.89 6.04
N PRO A 330 -15.78 5.02 5.72
CA PRO A 330 -16.56 5.18 4.50
C PRO A 330 -15.67 5.18 3.25
N CYS A 331 -14.37 5.40 3.43
CA CYS A 331 -13.36 5.32 2.38
C CYS A 331 -11.99 5.00 2.98
N ILE A 332 -11.29 4.01 2.41
CA ILE A 332 -9.92 3.65 2.83
C ILE A 332 -8.85 4.14 1.86
N VAL A 333 -9.22 4.73 0.72
CA VAL A 333 -8.31 5.08 -0.38
C VAL A 333 -7.17 5.99 0.10
N HIS A 334 -7.49 7.05 0.82
CA HIS A 334 -6.49 8.00 1.33
C HIS A 334 -5.52 7.36 2.34
N ARG A 335 -5.97 6.35 3.10
CA ARG A 335 -5.12 5.61 4.04
C ARG A 335 -4.28 4.52 3.36
N ALA A 336 -4.79 3.95 2.27
CA ALA A 336 -4.08 2.94 1.48
C ALA A 336 -2.86 3.54 0.75
N ARG A 337 -2.87 4.83 0.45
CA ARG A 337 -1.81 5.54 -0.26
C ARG A 337 -0.41 5.27 0.34
N VAL A 338 -0.22 5.54 1.61
CA VAL A 338 1.08 5.35 2.28
C VAL A 338 1.49 3.86 2.36
N VAL A 339 0.53 2.95 2.31
CA VAL A 339 0.79 1.50 2.26
C VAL A 339 1.32 1.12 0.88
N VAL A 340 0.77 1.73 -0.18
CA VAL A 340 1.26 1.57 -1.56
C VAL A 340 2.68 2.11 -1.69
N ASP A 341 2.96 3.32 -1.19
CA ASP A 341 4.33 3.88 -1.15
C ASP A 341 5.30 2.92 -0.46
N SER A 342 4.88 2.34 0.66
CA SER A 342 5.70 1.45 1.51
C SER A 342 6.07 0.14 0.83
N ILE A 343 5.10 -0.55 0.23
CA ILE A 343 5.37 -1.80 -0.47
C ILE A 343 6.18 -1.56 -1.73
N THR A 344 5.92 -0.45 -2.44
CA THR A 344 6.68 -0.05 -3.62
C THR A 344 8.16 0.17 -3.26
N ALA A 345 8.43 0.85 -2.16
CA ALA A 345 9.80 1.08 -1.70
C ALA A 345 10.54 -0.22 -1.35
N LEU A 346 9.87 -1.15 -0.67
CA LEU A 346 10.44 -2.46 -0.34
C LEU A 346 10.75 -3.27 -1.60
N VAL A 347 9.84 -3.29 -2.58
CA VAL A 347 10.05 -3.93 -3.88
C VAL A 347 11.25 -3.31 -4.61
N VAL A 348 11.31 -1.98 -4.70
CA VAL A 348 12.40 -1.28 -5.38
C VAL A 348 13.74 -1.55 -4.69
N CYS A 349 13.80 -1.56 -3.35
CA CYS A 349 15.01 -1.94 -2.61
C CYS A 349 15.45 -3.38 -2.92
N ASP A 350 14.50 -4.33 -2.93
CA ASP A 350 14.79 -5.73 -3.24
C ASP A 350 15.36 -5.87 -4.65
N MET A 351 14.72 -5.29 -5.66
CA MET A 351 15.17 -5.36 -7.05
C MET A 351 16.49 -4.63 -7.31
N LEU A 352 16.74 -3.49 -6.66
CA LEU A 352 18.02 -2.82 -6.71
C LEU A 352 19.14 -3.66 -6.09
N SER A 353 18.86 -4.34 -4.97
CA SER A 353 19.82 -5.22 -4.32
C SER A 353 20.10 -6.49 -5.14
N GLN A 354 19.13 -6.98 -5.90
CA GLN A 354 19.35 -8.08 -6.85
C GLN A 354 20.33 -7.66 -7.98
N LYS A 355 20.15 -6.44 -8.50
CA LYS A 355 20.99 -5.92 -9.58
C LYS A 355 22.39 -5.51 -9.12
N TYR A 356 22.51 -4.80 -8.01
CA TYR A 356 23.78 -4.14 -7.59
C TYR A 356 24.42 -4.76 -6.36
N GLY A 357 23.78 -5.74 -5.74
CA GLY A 357 24.15 -6.28 -4.42
C GLY A 357 23.58 -5.43 -3.28
N THR A 358 23.39 -6.07 -2.12
CA THR A 358 22.79 -5.43 -0.94
C THR A 358 23.59 -4.24 -0.43
N ASP A 359 24.95 -4.31 -0.49
CA ASP A 359 25.83 -3.22 -0.05
C ASP A 359 25.65 -1.92 -0.82
N TRP A 360 25.13 -1.98 -2.04
CA TRP A 360 24.82 -0.78 -2.83
C TRP A 360 23.75 0.11 -2.16
N LEU A 361 22.85 -0.50 -1.43
CA LEU A 361 21.84 0.22 -0.65
C LEU A 361 22.43 0.99 0.53
N GLY A 362 23.63 0.60 1.01
CA GLY A 362 24.29 1.23 2.14
C GLY A 362 24.66 2.71 1.94
N GLU A 363 24.82 3.42 3.05
CA GLU A 363 25.38 4.77 3.07
C GLU A 363 26.91 4.66 2.91
N LYS A 364 27.44 5.23 1.81
CA LYS A 364 28.89 5.39 1.62
C LYS A 364 29.34 6.76 2.05
#